data_7bf9f540ef9657c71f80caac038fceb8
#
_entry.id   7bf9f540ef9657c71f80caac038fceb8
#
_cell.length_a   1.000
_cell.length_b   1.000
_cell.length_c   1.000
_cell.angle_alpha   90.00
_cell.angle_beta   90.00
_cell.angle_gamma   90.00
#
_symmetry.space_group_name_H-M   'P 1'
#
loop_
_entity.id
_entity.type
_entity.pdbx_description
1 polymer ?
#
loop_
_entity_poly.entity_id
_entity_poly.type
_entity_poly.pdbx_seq_one_letter_code
_entity_poly.pdbx_strand_id
1 'polypeptide(L)'
;MEYTSIINFLEKIGKIANFNEKELDLLKRPQFIHQAELEVSGKKYSAFRVQHNNSRGPVKGGIRFHPEVSLDEVKALAFWMSLKTATADIPLGGGKGGITVNPKELSKEEIEELSRDYVRAFYKVIGPQQDIPAPDVYTTPEIMNWMCDEYEKLIGEKAPGVITGKPIEAGGSLVRDIATALGGVYVLEEAIKRIVLTEKTVAVQGFGNAGMNAAKLLAERGLKIVAVSDSKGGILNNEGLNIEELVKVKSETGSVVNYTNGEKISNADLLELDVVVLVPSALENVITVENASEIKAKIVLELANGPTTSEADKILYSKQILVLPDILANAGGVTVSYFEWLQNNEDNYWDAETVKTKLKKKMVSAFEQIWEKYSENDYDFRTNTYLLAVKKILDAEKLRGRV
;
A
#
# COMPACT_ATOMS: atom_id res chain seq x y z
N MET A 1 -11.60 -7.51 -5.45
CA MET A 1 -11.55 -6.47 -6.54
C MET A 1 -11.55 -7.17 -7.89
N GLU A 2 -12.44 -6.80 -8.81
CA GLU A 2 -12.51 -7.41 -10.15
C GLU A 2 -11.66 -6.62 -11.16
N TYR A 3 -11.05 -7.33 -12.13
CA TYR A 3 -10.24 -6.68 -13.16
C TYR A 3 -11.05 -5.76 -14.08
N THR A 4 -12.34 -6.02 -14.23
CA THR A 4 -13.28 -5.16 -14.96
C THR A 4 -13.31 -3.73 -14.41
N SER A 5 -13.16 -3.55 -13.10
CA SER A 5 -13.09 -2.22 -12.47
C SER A 5 -11.89 -1.40 -12.95
N ILE A 6 -10.76 -2.07 -13.24
CA ILE A 6 -9.55 -1.45 -13.79
C ILE A 6 -9.80 -0.94 -15.21
N ILE A 7 -10.51 -1.72 -16.02
CA ILE A 7 -10.84 -1.32 -17.40
C ILE A 7 -11.68 -0.04 -17.38
N ASN A 8 -12.73 -0.01 -16.57
CA ASN A 8 -13.60 1.17 -16.42
C ASN A 8 -12.83 2.40 -15.91
N PHE A 9 -11.93 2.19 -14.95
CA PHE A 9 -11.03 3.23 -14.44
C PHE A 9 -10.14 3.80 -15.55
N LEU A 10 -9.47 2.93 -16.33
CA LEU A 10 -8.59 3.35 -17.42
C LEU A 10 -9.32 4.08 -18.52
N GLU A 11 -10.55 3.70 -18.85
CA GLU A 11 -11.39 4.42 -19.81
C GLU A 11 -11.74 5.82 -19.34
N LYS A 12 -12.03 5.99 -18.04
CA LYS A 12 -12.27 7.31 -17.44
C LYS A 12 -11.01 8.18 -17.51
N ILE A 13 -9.88 7.67 -17.05
CA ILE A 13 -8.59 8.41 -17.05
C ILE A 13 -8.13 8.68 -18.48
N GLY A 14 -8.31 7.73 -19.39
CA GLY A 14 -7.94 7.87 -20.79
C GLY A 14 -8.73 8.98 -21.50
N LYS A 15 -10.01 9.15 -21.19
CA LYS A 15 -10.82 10.28 -21.70
C LYS A 15 -10.31 11.64 -21.20
N ILE A 16 -9.94 11.72 -19.91
CA ILE A 16 -9.39 12.94 -19.30
C ILE A 16 -8.04 13.31 -19.94
N ALA A 17 -7.17 12.32 -20.14
CA ALA A 17 -5.82 12.51 -20.66
C ALA A 17 -5.70 12.44 -22.19
N ASN A 18 -6.80 12.19 -22.92
CA ASN A 18 -6.82 11.99 -24.38
C ASN A 18 -5.89 10.87 -24.85
N PHE A 19 -5.86 9.73 -24.14
CA PHE A 19 -5.07 8.58 -24.55
C PHE A 19 -5.64 7.94 -25.81
N ASN A 20 -4.74 7.54 -26.72
CA ASN A 20 -5.12 6.78 -27.90
C ASN A 20 -5.39 5.29 -27.57
N GLU A 21 -5.95 4.57 -28.53
CA GLU A 21 -6.35 3.17 -28.35
C GLU A 21 -5.18 2.25 -27.99
N LYS A 22 -3.99 2.48 -28.59
CA LYS A 22 -2.79 1.67 -28.30
C LYS A 22 -2.29 1.89 -26.87
N GLU A 23 -2.32 3.12 -26.38
CA GLU A 23 -1.95 3.47 -25.00
C GLU A 23 -2.89 2.81 -24.01
N LEU A 24 -4.21 2.85 -24.28
CA LEU A 24 -5.22 2.20 -23.44
C LEU A 24 -5.08 0.68 -23.44
N ASP A 25 -4.89 0.07 -24.61
CA ASP A 25 -4.73 -1.38 -24.74
C ASP A 25 -3.49 -1.90 -23.99
N LEU A 26 -2.39 -1.15 -24.05
CA LEU A 26 -1.17 -1.48 -23.31
C LEU A 26 -1.41 -1.45 -21.80
N LEU A 27 -2.10 -0.44 -21.30
CA LEU A 27 -2.41 -0.30 -19.88
C LEU A 27 -3.41 -1.34 -19.37
N LYS A 28 -4.33 -1.76 -20.24
CA LYS A 28 -5.36 -2.76 -19.93
C LYS A 28 -4.85 -4.19 -19.87
N ARG A 29 -3.63 -4.49 -20.30
CA ARG A 29 -3.14 -5.88 -20.41
C ARG A 29 -1.88 -6.10 -19.57
N PRO A 30 -1.89 -7.06 -18.64
CA PRO A 30 -0.65 -7.52 -18.04
C PRO A 30 0.30 -8.05 -19.12
N GLN A 31 1.60 -7.73 -18.98
CA GLN A 31 2.61 -8.21 -19.93
C GLN A 31 2.80 -9.73 -19.85
N PHE A 32 2.79 -10.27 -18.62
CA PHE A 32 2.95 -11.71 -18.41
C PHE A 32 2.03 -12.22 -17.31
N ILE A 33 1.47 -13.39 -17.54
CA ILE A 33 0.62 -14.12 -16.60
C ILE A 33 1.17 -15.53 -16.45
N HIS A 34 1.56 -15.89 -15.24
CA HIS A 34 2.07 -17.21 -14.91
C HIS A 34 1.12 -17.87 -13.90
N GLN A 35 0.83 -19.15 -14.13
CA GLN A 35 -0.04 -19.96 -13.29
C GLN A 35 0.62 -21.32 -13.04
N ALA A 36 0.43 -21.86 -11.85
CA ALA A 36 0.89 -23.19 -11.48
C ALA A 36 -0.12 -23.87 -10.54
N GLU A 37 -0.07 -25.17 -10.48
CA GLU A 37 -0.71 -25.97 -9.43
C GLU A 37 0.41 -26.48 -8.51
N LEU A 38 0.34 -26.15 -7.23
CA LEU A 38 1.27 -26.57 -6.19
C LEU A 38 0.66 -27.74 -5.44
N GLU A 39 1.50 -28.65 -4.91
CA GLU A 39 1.02 -29.81 -4.16
C GLU A 39 1.75 -29.95 -2.82
N VAL A 40 1.01 -29.85 -1.72
CA VAL A 40 1.54 -30.03 -0.36
C VAL A 40 0.62 -30.98 0.41
N SER A 41 1.20 -32.00 1.03
CA SER A 41 0.47 -33.02 1.81
C SER A 41 -0.68 -33.69 1.00
N GLY A 42 -0.50 -33.88 -0.32
CA GLY A 42 -1.50 -34.47 -1.21
C GLY A 42 -2.68 -33.57 -1.55
N LYS A 43 -2.63 -32.28 -1.18
CA LYS A 43 -3.62 -31.26 -1.55
C LYS A 43 -3.04 -30.34 -2.61
N LYS A 44 -3.89 -29.90 -3.54
CA LYS A 44 -3.52 -29.03 -4.67
C LYS A 44 -4.00 -27.60 -4.42
N TYR A 45 -3.15 -26.64 -4.77
CA TYR A 45 -3.38 -25.21 -4.57
C TYR A 45 -3.06 -24.44 -5.85
N SER A 46 -4.00 -23.62 -6.32
CA SER A 46 -3.75 -22.75 -7.47
C SER A 46 -2.84 -21.58 -7.06
N ALA A 47 -1.80 -21.35 -7.85
CA ALA A 47 -0.83 -20.29 -7.64
C ALA A 47 -0.70 -19.38 -8.87
N PHE A 48 -0.51 -18.10 -8.64
CA PHE A 48 -0.46 -17.07 -9.67
C PHE A 48 0.72 -16.14 -9.47
N ARG A 49 1.37 -15.72 -10.58
CA ARG A 49 2.27 -14.58 -10.63
C ARG A 49 1.95 -13.76 -11.88
N VAL A 50 1.57 -12.49 -11.68
CA VAL A 50 1.23 -11.56 -12.75
C VAL A 50 2.22 -10.41 -12.76
N GLN A 51 2.81 -10.14 -13.92
CA GLN A 51 3.71 -9.02 -14.20
C GLN A 51 2.93 -8.05 -15.09
N HIS A 52 2.44 -6.97 -14.48
CA HIS A 52 1.57 -6.05 -15.22
C HIS A 52 2.39 -5.17 -16.17
N ASN A 53 3.40 -4.48 -15.67
CA ASN A 53 4.21 -3.60 -16.50
C ASN A 53 5.64 -3.49 -15.97
N ASN A 54 6.64 -3.67 -16.84
CA ASN A 54 8.06 -3.60 -16.54
C ASN A 54 8.79 -2.45 -17.24
N SER A 55 8.09 -1.50 -17.83
CA SER A 55 8.72 -0.41 -18.58
C SER A 55 9.61 0.48 -17.71
N ARG A 56 9.30 0.61 -16.43
CA ARG A 56 10.05 1.43 -15.47
C ARG A 56 11.17 0.66 -14.75
N GLY A 57 11.23 -0.66 -14.90
CA GLY A 57 12.22 -1.53 -14.24
C GLY A 57 11.64 -2.88 -13.85
N PRO A 58 12.35 -3.68 -13.05
CA PRO A 58 11.84 -4.95 -12.54
C PRO A 58 10.46 -4.79 -11.90
N VAL A 59 9.56 -5.75 -12.12
CA VAL A 59 8.24 -5.67 -11.49
C VAL A 59 8.34 -5.96 -9.99
N LYS A 60 7.44 -5.38 -9.22
CA LYS A 60 7.43 -5.46 -7.75
C LYS A 60 6.03 -5.71 -7.24
N GLY A 61 5.87 -6.67 -6.32
CA GLY A 61 4.60 -6.86 -5.63
C GLY A 61 4.52 -8.09 -4.75
N GLY A 62 3.65 -8.03 -3.75
CA GLY A 62 3.48 -9.04 -2.73
C GLY A 62 2.89 -10.35 -3.24
N ILE A 63 3.07 -11.42 -2.45
CA ILE A 63 2.42 -12.72 -2.63
C ILE A 63 1.38 -12.87 -1.52
N ARG A 64 0.11 -13.03 -1.90
CA ARG A 64 -1.03 -13.18 -0.98
C ARG A 64 -1.39 -14.64 -0.79
N PHE A 65 -1.55 -15.07 0.45
CA PHE A 65 -2.14 -16.37 0.80
C PHE A 65 -3.55 -16.12 1.31
N HIS A 66 -4.57 -16.48 0.53
CA HIS A 66 -5.96 -16.28 0.94
C HIS A 66 -6.89 -17.22 0.16
N PRO A 67 -7.98 -17.75 0.76
CA PRO A 67 -8.88 -18.65 0.06
C PRO A 67 -9.63 -18.01 -1.12
N GLU A 68 -9.77 -16.70 -1.15
CA GLU A 68 -10.43 -15.96 -2.24
C GLU A 68 -9.46 -15.46 -3.32
N VAL A 69 -8.16 -15.79 -3.24
CA VAL A 69 -7.21 -15.41 -4.29
C VAL A 69 -7.64 -16.02 -5.63
N SER A 70 -7.80 -15.17 -6.63
CA SER A 70 -8.11 -15.54 -8.00
C SER A 70 -7.16 -14.85 -8.97
N LEU A 71 -7.04 -15.38 -10.19
CA LEU A 71 -6.24 -14.74 -11.23
C LEU A 71 -6.70 -13.30 -11.50
N ASP A 72 -8.00 -13.07 -11.46
CA ASP A 72 -8.60 -11.75 -11.76
C ASP A 72 -8.24 -10.71 -10.69
N GLU A 73 -8.30 -11.11 -9.42
CA GLU A 73 -7.81 -10.27 -8.30
C GLU A 73 -6.31 -9.98 -8.44
N VAL A 74 -5.50 -11.00 -8.75
CA VAL A 74 -4.04 -10.83 -8.88
C VAL A 74 -3.68 -9.89 -10.03
N LYS A 75 -4.39 -9.94 -11.17
CA LYS A 75 -4.24 -8.96 -12.27
C LYS A 75 -4.56 -7.55 -11.82
N ALA A 76 -5.69 -7.35 -11.13
CA ALA A 76 -6.09 -6.04 -10.63
C ALA A 76 -5.04 -5.47 -9.67
N LEU A 77 -4.58 -6.27 -8.72
CA LEU A 77 -3.55 -5.86 -7.76
C LEU A 77 -2.19 -5.59 -8.42
N ALA A 78 -1.81 -6.32 -9.46
CA ALA A 78 -0.59 -6.07 -10.23
C ALA A 78 -0.63 -4.72 -10.98
N PHE A 79 -1.80 -4.35 -11.53
CA PHE A 79 -2.02 -3.03 -12.11
C PHE A 79 -1.85 -1.92 -11.06
N TRP A 80 -2.50 -2.03 -9.90
CA TRP A 80 -2.37 -1.05 -8.82
C TRP A 80 -0.94 -0.92 -8.33
N MET A 81 -0.17 -2.01 -8.33
CA MET A 81 1.26 -1.94 -8.01
C MET A 81 2.04 -1.13 -9.05
N SER A 82 1.73 -1.23 -10.36
CA SER A 82 2.35 -0.37 -11.39
C SER A 82 2.07 1.12 -11.13
N LEU A 83 0.84 1.47 -10.78
CA LEU A 83 0.50 2.85 -10.44
C LEU A 83 1.21 3.32 -9.17
N LYS A 84 1.26 2.49 -8.14
CA LYS A 84 1.89 2.82 -6.85
C LYS A 84 3.39 3.08 -7.00
N THR A 85 4.11 2.23 -7.73
CA THR A 85 5.55 2.42 -8.00
C THR A 85 5.81 3.65 -8.85
N ALA A 86 4.96 3.94 -9.83
CA ALA A 86 5.03 5.15 -10.65
C ALA A 86 4.73 6.42 -9.85
N THR A 87 3.73 6.38 -8.94
CA THR A 87 3.40 7.50 -8.03
C THR A 87 4.58 7.84 -7.12
N ALA A 88 5.17 6.84 -6.45
CA ALA A 88 6.33 7.02 -5.57
C ALA A 88 7.63 7.35 -6.33
N ASP A 89 7.56 7.37 -7.65
CA ASP A 89 8.70 7.60 -8.55
C ASP A 89 9.92 6.72 -8.25
N ILE A 90 9.67 5.45 -8.00
CA ILE A 90 10.71 4.43 -7.88
C ILE A 90 10.85 3.68 -9.22
N PRO A 91 12.08 3.27 -9.61
CA PRO A 91 12.34 2.66 -10.92
C PRO A 91 11.97 1.18 -10.93
N LEU A 92 10.73 0.90 -10.60
CA LEU A 92 10.15 -0.46 -10.57
C LEU A 92 8.83 -0.46 -11.33
N GLY A 93 8.51 -1.62 -11.88
CA GLY A 93 7.22 -1.93 -12.44
C GLY A 93 6.22 -2.45 -11.40
N GLY A 94 5.11 -3.02 -11.87
CA GLY A 94 4.10 -3.61 -11.01
C GLY A 94 3.85 -5.09 -11.28
N GLY A 95 3.89 -5.87 -10.22
CA GLY A 95 3.54 -7.28 -10.23
C GLY A 95 2.76 -7.69 -8.99
N LYS A 96 2.18 -8.87 -9.02
CA LYS A 96 1.46 -9.45 -7.89
C LYS A 96 1.47 -10.97 -7.99
N GLY A 97 1.51 -11.62 -6.83
CA GLY A 97 1.33 -13.06 -6.74
C GLY A 97 0.30 -13.46 -5.71
N GLY A 98 -0.08 -14.72 -5.72
CA GLY A 98 -0.93 -15.27 -4.68
C GLY A 98 -1.12 -16.77 -4.82
N ILE A 99 -1.58 -17.37 -3.74
CA ILE A 99 -1.99 -18.76 -3.66
C ILE A 99 -3.41 -18.82 -3.11
N THR A 100 -4.28 -19.58 -3.77
CA THR A 100 -5.64 -19.85 -3.27
C THR A 100 -5.55 -20.88 -2.15
N VAL A 101 -5.43 -20.41 -0.91
CA VAL A 101 -5.21 -21.25 0.29
C VAL A 101 -5.76 -20.58 1.55
N ASN A 102 -6.29 -21.37 2.48
CA ASN A 102 -6.55 -20.91 3.84
C ASN A 102 -5.35 -21.26 4.74
N PRO A 103 -4.42 -20.33 5.02
CA PRO A 103 -3.22 -20.64 5.79
C PRO A 103 -3.50 -20.99 7.26
N LYS A 104 -4.72 -20.70 7.76
CA LYS A 104 -5.13 -21.07 9.13
C LYS A 104 -5.40 -22.57 9.29
N GLU A 105 -5.54 -23.29 8.17
CA GLU A 105 -5.78 -24.74 8.13
C GLU A 105 -4.49 -25.55 7.90
N LEU A 106 -3.35 -24.86 7.78
CA LEU A 106 -2.05 -25.47 7.51
C LEU A 106 -1.15 -25.39 8.75
N SER A 107 -0.32 -26.42 8.92
CA SER A 107 0.80 -26.36 9.88
C SER A 107 1.90 -25.41 9.39
N LYS A 108 2.83 -25.06 10.28
CA LYS A 108 3.96 -24.20 9.92
C LYS A 108 4.83 -24.85 8.83
N GLU A 109 5.04 -26.16 8.93
CA GLU A 109 5.82 -26.95 7.98
C GLU A 109 5.12 -27.00 6.60
N GLU A 110 3.82 -27.11 6.56
CA GLU A 110 3.04 -27.07 5.31
C GLU A 110 3.08 -25.68 4.66
N ILE A 111 3.03 -24.60 5.47
CA ILE A 111 3.20 -23.22 4.97
C ILE A 111 4.61 -23.01 4.42
N GLU A 112 5.67 -23.54 5.08
CA GLU A 112 7.04 -23.48 4.58
C GLU A 112 7.15 -24.21 3.25
N GLU A 113 6.68 -25.47 3.16
CA GLU A 113 6.75 -26.27 1.93
C GLU A 113 5.98 -25.58 0.78
N LEU A 114 4.76 -25.08 1.05
CA LEU A 114 3.96 -24.35 0.07
C LEU A 114 4.68 -23.10 -0.45
N SER A 115 5.38 -22.41 0.45
CA SER A 115 6.17 -21.20 0.12
C SER A 115 7.36 -21.53 -0.77
N ARG A 116 8.07 -22.62 -0.47
CA ARG A 116 9.20 -23.12 -1.27
C ARG A 116 8.72 -23.63 -2.63
N ASP A 117 7.58 -24.34 -2.66
CA ASP A 117 6.99 -24.87 -3.91
C ASP A 117 6.53 -23.73 -4.83
N TYR A 118 6.02 -22.63 -4.29
CA TYR A 118 5.76 -21.41 -5.06
C TYR A 118 7.03 -20.90 -5.78
N VAL A 119 8.16 -20.89 -5.09
CA VAL A 119 9.42 -20.47 -5.71
C VAL A 119 9.88 -21.47 -6.76
N ARG A 120 9.79 -22.79 -6.52
CA ARG A 120 10.10 -23.83 -7.53
C ARG A 120 9.29 -23.64 -8.80
N ALA A 121 8.00 -23.30 -8.67
CA ALA A 121 7.13 -23.07 -9.82
C ALA A 121 7.48 -21.80 -10.61
N PHE A 122 7.94 -20.75 -9.94
CA PHE A 122 8.12 -19.41 -10.55
C PHE A 122 9.57 -18.92 -10.62
N TYR A 123 10.60 -19.67 -10.19
CA TYR A 123 11.99 -19.17 -10.09
C TYR A 123 12.56 -18.65 -11.42
N LYS A 124 12.09 -19.15 -12.56
CA LYS A 124 12.52 -18.68 -13.89
C LYS A 124 11.97 -17.32 -14.28
N VAL A 125 10.91 -16.86 -13.61
CA VAL A 125 10.21 -15.62 -13.92
C VAL A 125 10.28 -14.59 -12.82
N ILE A 126 10.81 -14.96 -11.62
CA ILE A 126 11.19 -14.04 -10.56
C ILE A 126 12.70 -13.86 -10.54
N GLY A 127 13.18 -12.77 -9.94
CA GLY A 127 14.62 -12.50 -9.84
C GLY A 127 14.92 -11.03 -9.53
N PRO A 128 16.12 -10.74 -9.02
CA PRO A 128 16.47 -9.38 -8.57
C PRO A 128 16.36 -8.31 -9.66
N GLN A 129 16.53 -8.69 -10.95
CA GLN A 129 16.48 -7.78 -12.09
C GLN A 129 15.24 -7.99 -12.96
N GLN A 130 14.31 -8.85 -12.55
CA GLN A 130 13.15 -9.24 -13.35
C GLN A 130 11.84 -8.99 -12.62
N ASP A 131 11.66 -9.63 -11.47
CA ASP A 131 10.43 -9.60 -10.69
C ASP A 131 10.72 -9.89 -9.22
N ILE A 132 10.38 -8.96 -8.35
CA ILE A 132 10.76 -8.92 -6.94
C ILE A 132 9.53 -9.13 -6.06
N PRO A 133 9.25 -10.35 -5.58
CA PRO A 133 8.20 -10.62 -4.61
C PRO A 133 8.39 -9.88 -3.28
N ALA A 134 7.32 -9.82 -2.50
CA ALA A 134 7.28 -9.19 -1.18
C ALA A 134 6.16 -9.81 -0.33
N PRO A 135 6.05 -9.50 0.97
CA PRO A 135 4.91 -9.92 1.79
C PRO A 135 3.60 -9.24 1.36
N ASP A 136 2.50 -9.91 1.63
CA ASP A 136 1.13 -9.44 1.51
C ASP A 136 0.26 -10.10 2.59
N VAL A 137 -1.06 -10.20 2.41
CA VAL A 137 -1.96 -10.85 3.37
C VAL A 137 -1.52 -12.29 3.65
N TYR A 138 -1.39 -12.61 4.93
CA TYR A 138 -0.96 -13.89 5.48
C TYR A 138 0.43 -14.40 5.03
N THR A 139 1.29 -13.50 4.52
CA THR A 139 2.70 -13.81 4.32
C THR A 139 3.56 -12.92 5.22
N THR A 140 4.62 -13.50 5.76
CA THR A 140 5.44 -12.92 6.83
C THR A 140 6.90 -12.74 6.38
N PRO A 141 7.73 -12.00 7.12
CA PRO A 141 9.17 -11.94 6.87
C PRO A 141 9.86 -13.33 6.89
N GLU A 142 9.41 -14.24 7.75
CA GLU A 142 9.91 -15.61 7.80
C GLU A 142 9.63 -16.35 6.49
N ILE A 143 8.40 -16.24 5.95
CA ILE A 143 8.03 -16.81 4.65
C ILE A 143 8.90 -16.23 3.53
N MET A 144 9.14 -14.92 3.55
CA MET A 144 10.04 -14.29 2.56
C MET A 144 11.45 -14.83 2.64
N ASN A 145 11.94 -15.14 3.83
CA ASN A 145 13.26 -15.74 4.02
C ASN A 145 13.32 -17.19 3.47
N TRP A 146 12.29 -18.02 3.71
CA TRP A 146 12.21 -19.37 3.12
C TRP A 146 12.19 -19.32 1.59
N MET A 147 11.43 -18.39 1.02
CA MET A 147 11.37 -18.19 -0.43
C MET A 147 12.71 -17.73 -1.01
N CYS A 148 13.42 -16.83 -0.32
CA CYS A 148 14.76 -16.39 -0.73
C CYS A 148 15.77 -17.55 -0.72
N ASP A 149 15.80 -18.30 0.37
CA ASP A 149 16.66 -19.49 0.53
C ASP A 149 16.40 -20.55 -0.57
N GLU A 150 15.13 -20.81 -0.89
CA GLU A 150 14.78 -21.74 -1.95
C GLU A 150 15.21 -21.24 -3.34
N TYR A 151 15.05 -19.95 -3.61
CA TYR A 151 15.50 -19.36 -4.86
C TYR A 151 17.02 -19.49 -5.03
N GLU A 152 17.79 -19.13 -4.00
CA GLU A 152 19.25 -19.23 -3.99
C GLU A 152 19.75 -20.67 -4.19
N LYS A 153 19.07 -21.65 -3.59
CA LYS A 153 19.35 -23.09 -3.82
C LYS A 153 19.13 -23.50 -5.26
N LEU A 154 18.05 -23.02 -5.89
CA LEU A 154 17.71 -23.38 -7.28
C LEU A 154 18.67 -22.78 -8.30
N ILE A 155 19.17 -21.56 -8.06
CA ILE A 155 20.11 -20.91 -8.98
C ILE A 155 21.57 -21.22 -8.65
N GLY A 156 21.86 -21.73 -7.45
CA GLY A 156 23.23 -22.10 -7.01
C GLY A 156 24.10 -20.92 -6.58
N GLU A 157 23.53 -19.73 -6.36
CA GLU A 157 24.27 -18.53 -5.95
C GLU A 157 23.46 -17.64 -5.00
N LYS A 158 24.12 -16.71 -4.31
CA LYS A 158 23.46 -15.73 -3.45
C LYS A 158 22.75 -14.65 -4.27
N ALA A 159 21.49 -14.40 -3.97
CA ALA A 159 20.66 -13.42 -4.62
C ALA A 159 19.66 -12.76 -3.65
N PRO A 160 20.12 -12.14 -2.54
CA PRO A 160 19.24 -11.63 -1.49
C PRO A 160 18.27 -10.54 -1.99
N GLY A 161 18.56 -9.90 -3.11
CA GLY A 161 17.69 -8.92 -3.77
C GLY A 161 16.47 -9.51 -4.50
N VAL A 162 16.35 -10.86 -4.59
CA VAL A 162 15.20 -11.48 -5.28
C VAL A 162 13.88 -11.21 -4.58
N ILE A 163 13.88 -11.10 -3.26
CA ILE A 163 12.68 -10.93 -2.42
C ILE A 163 12.94 -9.85 -1.38
N THR A 164 11.93 -9.04 -1.09
CA THR A 164 12.01 -8.03 -0.03
C THR A 164 10.99 -8.28 1.08
N GLY A 165 11.19 -7.62 2.22
CA GLY A 165 10.39 -7.82 3.42
C GLY A 165 10.88 -9.00 4.27
N LYS A 166 12.16 -9.36 4.11
CA LYS A 166 12.86 -10.35 4.93
C LYS A 166 13.10 -9.86 6.36
N PRO A 167 13.41 -10.75 7.31
CA PRO A 167 13.98 -10.36 8.60
C PRO A 167 15.27 -9.52 8.41
N ILE A 168 15.55 -8.64 9.37
CA ILE A 168 16.72 -7.73 9.30
C ILE A 168 18.02 -8.53 9.19
N GLU A 169 18.12 -9.61 9.94
CA GLU A 169 19.27 -10.51 9.95
C GLU A 169 19.50 -11.24 8.61
N ALA A 170 18.45 -11.30 7.78
CA ALA A 170 18.49 -11.86 6.42
C ALA A 170 18.56 -10.78 5.31
N GLY A 171 18.97 -9.57 5.67
CA GLY A 171 19.09 -8.45 4.74
C GLY A 171 17.81 -7.61 4.58
N GLY A 172 16.87 -7.69 5.51
CA GLY A 172 15.72 -6.81 5.59
C GLY A 172 16.12 -5.36 5.88
N SER A 173 15.31 -4.38 5.41
CA SER A 173 15.60 -2.96 5.67
C SER A 173 15.01 -2.49 6.99
N LEU A 174 15.80 -1.71 7.74
CA LEU A 174 15.30 -0.96 8.88
C LEU A 174 14.11 -0.05 8.49
N VAL A 175 13.27 0.32 9.46
CA VAL A 175 12.11 1.22 9.26
C VAL A 175 10.95 0.58 8.44
N ARG A 176 11.11 -0.65 7.94
CA ARG A 176 10.09 -1.29 7.07
C ARG A 176 8.73 -1.46 7.77
N ASP A 177 8.74 -1.72 9.06
CA ASP A 177 7.57 -1.93 9.93
C ASP A 177 6.69 -0.68 10.05
N ILE A 178 7.28 0.52 10.09
CA ILE A 178 6.58 1.81 10.20
C ILE A 178 6.48 2.55 8.86
N ALA A 179 7.10 2.05 7.80
CA ALA A 179 7.30 2.79 6.54
C ALA A 179 6.00 3.28 5.90
N THR A 180 4.92 2.51 5.98
CA THR A 180 3.61 2.90 5.43
C THR A 180 3.07 4.13 6.14
N ALA A 181 3.01 4.11 7.47
CA ALA A 181 2.55 5.23 8.26
C ALA A 181 3.48 6.44 8.12
N LEU A 182 4.80 6.23 8.21
CA LEU A 182 5.78 7.30 8.13
C LEU A 182 5.75 8.01 6.77
N GLY A 183 5.57 7.26 5.68
CA GLY A 183 5.40 7.81 4.34
C GLY A 183 4.16 8.70 4.24
N GLY A 184 3.02 8.21 4.75
CA GLY A 184 1.78 9.00 4.80
C GLY A 184 1.89 10.25 5.65
N VAL A 185 2.60 10.17 6.80
CA VAL A 185 2.86 11.34 7.65
C VAL A 185 3.70 12.38 6.92
N TYR A 186 4.72 12.01 6.16
CA TYR A 186 5.49 12.97 5.35
C TYR A 186 4.64 13.65 4.27
N VAL A 187 3.74 12.92 3.63
CA VAL A 187 2.78 13.48 2.66
C VAL A 187 1.81 14.45 3.35
N LEU A 188 1.29 14.08 4.52
CA LEU A 188 0.40 14.93 5.30
C LEU A 188 1.10 16.22 5.76
N GLU A 189 2.35 16.16 6.22
CA GLU A 189 3.14 17.34 6.60
C GLU A 189 3.21 18.36 5.45
N GLU A 190 3.40 17.89 4.22
CA GLU A 190 3.43 18.77 3.04
C GLU A 190 2.05 19.35 2.69
N ALA A 191 0.99 18.56 2.84
CA ALA A 191 -0.38 19.06 2.66
C ALA A 191 -0.76 20.14 3.69
N ILE A 192 -0.43 19.91 4.96
CA ILE A 192 -0.70 20.86 6.06
C ILE A 192 -0.02 22.22 5.83
N LYS A 193 1.17 22.25 5.23
CA LYS A 193 1.87 23.52 4.91
C LYS A 193 1.10 24.38 3.90
N ARG A 194 0.21 23.79 3.11
CA ARG A 194 -0.53 24.45 2.01
C ARG A 194 -1.97 24.78 2.34
N ILE A 195 -2.45 24.30 3.47
CA ILE A 195 -3.83 24.51 3.93
C ILE A 195 -3.78 25.27 5.25
N VAL A 196 -4.56 26.35 5.34
CA VAL A 196 -4.69 27.10 6.60
C VAL A 196 -5.53 26.28 7.57
N LEU A 197 -4.88 25.79 8.63
CA LEU A 197 -5.51 25.02 9.69
C LEU A 197 -5.56 25.80 10.98
N THR A 198 -6.72 25.85 11.62
CA THR A 198 -6.92 26.49 12.93
C THR A 198 -6.68 25.52 14.08
N GLU A 199 -6.84 24.23 13.83
CA GLU A 199 -6.70 23.16 14.81
C GLU A 199 -5.81 22.03 14.25
N LYS A 200 -5.45 21.07 15.11
CA LYS A 200 -4.58 19.94 14.75
C LYS A 200 -5.15 18.61 15.26
N THR A 201 -6.47 18.43 15.14
CA THR A 201 -7.18 17.22 15.60
C THR A 201 -7.15 16.13 14.56
N VAL A 202 -7.02 14.88 15.01
CA VAL A 202 -6.92 13.68 14.14
C VAL A 202 -7.81 12.57 14.68
N ALA A 203 -8.54 11.92 13.77
CA ALA A 203 -9.23 10.65 14.02
C ALA A 203 -8.60 9.54 13.16
N VAL A 204 -8.31 8.38 13.75
CA VAL A 204 -7.68 7.24 13.05
C VAL A 204 -8.62 6.03 13.11
N GLN A 205 -9.17 5.66 11.95
CA GLN A 205 -9.98 4.46 11.83
C GLN A 205 -9.07 3.25 11.56
N GLY A 206 -9.12 2.26 12.45
CA GLY A 206 -8.25 1.10 12.38
C GLY A 206 -6.94 1.27 13.14
N PHE A 207 -6.80 0.56 14.26
CA PHE A 207 -5.61 0.60 15.13
C PHE A 207 -4.76 -0.66 14.95
N GLY A 208 -4.57 -1.07 13.67
CA GLY A 208 -3.59 -2.07 13.23
C GLY A 208 -2.21 -1.46 13.06
N ASN A 209 -1.28 -2.16 12.37
CA ASN A 209 0.09 -1.69 12.20
C ASN A 209 0.18 -0.27 11.61
N ALA A 210 -0.52 0.01 10.52
CA ALA A 210 -0.48 1.32 9.87
C ALA A 210 -1.09 2.42 10.74
N GLY A 211 -2.32 2.22 11.26
CA GLY A 211 -3.01 3.24 12.05
C GLY A 211 -2.37 3.49 13.40
N MET A 212 -1.91 2.46 14.10
CA MET A 212 -1.19 2.61 15.37
C MET A 212 0.11 3.42 15.21
N ASN A 213 0.91 3.10 14.19
CA ASN A 213 2.13 3.85 13.92
C ASN A 213 1.83 5.27 13.42
N ALA A 214 0.77 5.47 12.63
CA ALA A 214 0.35 6.82 12.24
C ALA A 214 -0.04 7.66 13.46
N ALA A 215 -0.85 7.11 14.38
CA ALA A 215 -1.25 7.80 15.60
C ALA A 215 -0.03 8.21 16.45
N LYS A 216 0.96 7.32 16.64
CA LYS A 216 2.21 7.62 17.33
C LYS A 216 2.97 8.74 16.65
N LEU A 217 3.26 8.57 15.37
CA LEU A 217 4.04 9.52 14.58
C LEU A 217 3.40 10.89 14.45
N LEU A 218 2.08 10.99 14.39
CA LEU A 218 1.34 12.24 14.34
C LEU A 218 1.33 12.94 15.72
N ALA A 219 1.15 12.18 16.80
CA ALA A 219 1.24 12.71 18.18
C ALA A 219 2.64 13.29 18.47
N GLU A 220 3.72 12.58 18.08
CA GLU A 220 5.11 13.06 18.19
C GLU A 220 5.34 14.38 17.44
N ARG A 221 4.54 14.67 16.41
CA ARG A 221 4.58 15.90 15.61
C ARG A 221 3.64 17.01 16.12
N GLY A 222 3.04 16.79 17.29
CA GLY A 222 2.17 17.75 17.95
C GLY A 222 0.75 17.83 17.37
N LEU A 223 0.28 16.81 16.66
CA LEU A 223 -1.13 16.68 16.32
C LEU A 223 -1.87 15.98 17.47
N LYS A 224 -3.09 16.41 17.74
CA LYS A 224 -3.93 15.87 18.81
C LYS A 224 -4.75 14.70 18.27
N ILE A 225 -4.43 13.49 18.67
CA ILE A 225 -5.22 12.31 18.34
C ILE A 225 -6.43 12.26 19.26
N VAL A 226 -7.60 12.60 18.75
CA VAL A 226 -8.83 12.66 19.54
C VAL A 226 -9.65 11.37 19.48
N ALA A 227 -9.54 10.60 18.41
CA ALA A 227 -10.26 9.35 18.27
C ALA A 227 -9.44 8.28 17.56
N VAL A 228 -9.62 7.04 18.00
CA VAL A 228 -9.13 5.84 17.30
C VAL A 228 -10.17 4.73 17.35
N SER A 229 -10.13 3.81 16.38
CA SER A 229 -11.01 2.63 16.40
C SER A 229 -10.32 1.34 15.97
N ASP A 230 -10.92 0.22 16.28
CA ASP A 230 -10.61 -1.09 15.73
C ASP A 230 -11.88 -1.84 15.31
N SER A 231 -11.79 -3.14 15.06
CA SER A 231 -12.93 -3.96 14.63
C SER A 231 -14.07 -4.07 15.66
N LYS A 232 -13.82 -3.68 16.92
CA LYS A 232 -14.83 -3.75 18.01
C LYS A 232 -15.48 -2.40 18.30
N GLY A 233 -14.99 -1.30 17.73
CA GLY A 233 -15.48 0.06 17.94
C GLY A 233 -14.36 1.06 18.15
N GLY A 234 -14.71 2.27 18.60
CA GLY A 234 -13.76 3.37 18.80
C GLY A 234 -13.81 3.97 20.20
N ILE A 235 -12.82 4.80 20.47
CA ILE A 235 -12.69 5.64 21.66
C ILE A 235 -12.47 7.08 21.21
N LEU A 236 -13.20 8.02 21.82
CA LEU A 236 -13.11 9.47 21.62
C LEU A 236 -12.67 10.15 22.91
N ASN A 237 -11.74 11.05 22.83
CA ASN A 237 -11.42 12.01 23.90
C ASN A 237 -11.02 13.35 23.25
N ASN A 238 -11.84 14.37 23.37
CA ASN A 238 -11.61 15.69 22.78
C ASN A 238 -10.37 16.40 23.35
N GLU A 239 -9.91 16.05 24.57
CA GLU A 239 -8.67 16.56 25.16
C GLU A 239 -7.43 15.86 24.59
N GLY A 240 -7.60 14.80 23.83
CA GLY A 240 -6.56 13.95 23.24
C GLY A 240 -6.37 12.62 23.98
N LEU A 241 -6.01 11.61 23.21
CA LEU A 241 -5.73 10.26 23.69
C LEU A 241 -4.23 10.11 24.02
N ASN A 242 -3.93 9.44 25.12
CA ASN A 242 -2.57 8.98 25.41
C ASN A 242 -2.28 7.73 24.57
N ILE A 243 -1.50 7.89 23.50
CA ILE A 243 -1.28 6.81 22.54
C ILE A 243 -0.44 5.68 23.11
N GLU A 244 0.51 5.94 24.00
CA GLU A 244 1.31 4.90 24.65
C GLU A 244 0.45 4.00 25.54
N GLU A 245 -0.39 4.59 26.37
CA GLU A 245 -1.35 3.82 27.19
C GLU A 245 -2.35 3.06 26.33
N LEU A 246 -2.87 3.66 25.27
CA LEU A 246 -3.80 3.03 24.37
C LEU A 246 -3.21 1.79 23.68
N VAL A 247 -1.96 1.87 23.24
CA VAL A 247 -1.21 0.74 22.67
C VAL A 247 -1.07 -0.39 23.70
N LYS A 248 -0.77 -0.05 24.95
CA LYS A 248 -0.67 -1.02 26.03
C LYS A 248 -2.02 -1.70 26.28
N VAL A 249 -3.09 -0.91 26.46
CA VAL A 249 -4.45 -1.45 26.64
C VAL A 249 -4.83 -2.38 25.51
N LYS A 250 -4.58 -1.99 24.24
CA LYS A 250 -4.88 -2.85 23.10
C LYS A 250 -4.07 -4.14 23.11
N SER A 251 -2.80 -4.10 23.47
CA SER A 251 -1.95 -5.30 23.51
C SER A 251 -2.40 -6.28 24.62
N GLU A 252 -2.84 -5.77 25.75
CA GLU A 252 -3.28 -6.57 26.90
C GLU A 252 -4.71 -7.11 26.77
N THR A 253 -5.61 -6.34 26.13
CA THR A 253 -7.06 -6.62 26.10
C THR A 253 -7.59 -6.98 24.73
N GLY A 254 -6.78 -6.81 23.69
CA GLY A 254 -7.12 -7.09 22.29
C GLY A 254 -7.96 -5.99 21.61
N SER A 255 -8.33 -4.89 22.31
CA SER A 255 -9.14 -3.83 21.69
C SER A 255 -8.96 -2.46 22.34
N VAL A 256 -9.07 -1.41 21.50
CA VAL A 256 -9.04 0.00 21.95
C VAL A 256 -10.25 0.40 22.78
N VAL A 257 -11.41 -0.26 22.63
CA VAL A 257 -12.65 0.04 23.38
C VAL A 257 -12.54 -0.22 24.88
N ASN A 258 -11.48 -0.87 25.32
CA ASN A 258 -11.19 -1.13 26.74
C ASN A 258 -10.35 0.00 27.39
N TYR A 259 -9.97 1.01 26.62
CA TYR A 259 -9.35 2.21 27.18
C TYR A 259 -10.37 3.03 27.96
N THR A 260 -10.04 3.38 29.20
CA THR A 260 -10.99 3.96 30.15
C THR A 260 -11.07 5.47 30.14
N ASN A 261 -10.07 6.14 29.56
CA ASN A 261 -10.02 7.62 29.52
C ASN A 261 -10.55 8.13 28.17
N GLY A 262 -11.82 7.83 27.87
CA GLY A 262 -12.51 8.27 26.67
C GLY A 262 -13.92 7.72 26.58
N GLU A 263 -14.69 8.28 25.67
CA GLU A 263 -16.05 7.86 25.33
C GLU A 263 -16.02 6.77 24.26
N LYS A 264 -16.85 5.74 24.40
CA LYS A 264 -16.99 4.71 23.35
C LYS A 264 -17.87 5.23 22.22
N ILE A 265 -17.38 5.09 21.00
CA ILE A 265 -18.07 5.47 19.78
C ILE A 265 -18.07 4.30 18.77
N SER A 266 -18.95 4.36 17.79
CA SER A 266 -18.93 3.41 16.67
C SER A 266 -17.85 3.80 15.63
N ASN A 267 -17.55 2.87 14.71
CA ASN A 267 -16.70 3.18 13.55
C ASN A 267 -17.35 4.21 12.61
N ALA A 268 -18.67 4.23 12.51
CA ALA A 268 -19.43 5.20 11.72
C ALA A 268 -19.29 6.61 12.34
N ASP A 269 -19.54 6.74 13.65
CA ASP A 269 -19.40 8.02 14.36
C ASP A 269 -17.99 8.58 14.23
N LEU A 270 -16.95 7.73 14.26
CA LEU A 270 -15.55 8.15 14.11
C LEU A 270 -15.30 8.81 12.75
N LEU A 271 -15.85 8.26 11.66
CA LEU A 271 -15.68 8.83 10.32
C LEU A 271 -16.30 10.23 10.18
N GLU A 272 -17.36 10.51 10.94
CA GLU A 272 -18.15 11.76 10.86
C GLU A 272 -17.71 12.83 11.87
N LEU A 273 -16.65 12.56 12.66
CA LEU A 273 -16.12 13.52 13.63
C LEU A 273 -15.66 14.82 12.95
N ASP A 274 -15.90 15.93 13.63
CA ASP A 274 -15.35 17.23 13.24
C ASP A 274 -13.87 17.31 13.65
N VAL A 275 -13.01 16.84 12.75
CA VAL A 275 -11.56 16.80 12.93
C VAL A 275 -10.86 17.41 11.73
N VAL A 276 -9.62 17.81 11.90
CA VAL A 276 -8.84 18.32 10.77
C VAL A 276 -8.40 17.19 9.84
N VAL A 277 -7.94 16.07 10.40
CA VAL A 277 -7.45 14.94 9.62
C VAL A 277 -8.19 13.67 10.00
N LEU A 278 -8.77 13.01 9.01
CA LEU A 278 -9.31 11.67 9.10
C LEU A 278 -8.34 10.69 8.45
N VAL A 279 -7.98 9.61 9.15
CA VAL A 279 -7.02 8.61 8.69
C VAL A 279 -7.67 7.22 8.60
N PRO A 280 -8.34 6.86 7.49
CA PRO A 280 -8.79 5.50 7.27
C PRO A 280 -7.58 4.58 7.03
N SER A 281 -7.39 3.59 7.93
CA SER A 281 -6.24 2.67 7.91
C SER A 281 -6.62 1.21 8.18
N ALA A 282 -7.89 0.85 7.96
CA ALA A 282 -8.41 -0.51 8.17
C ALA A 282 -8.83 -1.19 6.87
N LEU A 283 -10.04 -0.94 6.40
CA LEU A 283 -10.69 -1.68 5.31
C LEU A 283 -10.93 -0.79 4.09
N GLU A 284 -11.18 -1.45 2.96
CA GLU A 284 -11.67 -0.81 1.75
C GLU A 284 -13.15 -0.39 1.90
N ASN A 285 -13.57 0.60 1.10
CA ASN A 285 -14.96 1.05 0.98
C ASN A 285 -15.62 1.44 2.32
N VAL A 286 -14.88 2.13 3.19
CA VAL A 286 -15.43 2.66 4.46
C VAL A 286 -16.03 4.05 4.31
N ILE A 287 -15.60 4.80 3.28
CA ILE A 287 -16.20 6.09 2.87
C ILE A 287 -16.93 5.84 1.55
N THR A 288 -18.27 5.89 1.62
CA THR A 288 -19.19 5.57 0.52
C THR A 288 -20.14 6.74 0.28
N VAL A 289 -21.03 6.62 -0.70
CA VAL A 289 -22.05 7.66 -0.97
C VAL A 289 -22.97 7.89 0.21
N GLU A 290 -23.17 6.87 1.06
CA GLU A 290 -24.06 6.93 2.20
C GLU A 290 -23.54 7.83 3.33
N ASN A 291 -22.21 7.93 3.49
CA ASN A 291 -21.60 8.69 4.58
C ASN A 291 -20.69 9.85 4.15
N ALA A 292 -20.33 9.94 2.87
CA ALA A 292 -19.41 10.98 2.38
C ALA A 292 -19.93 12.41 2.61
N SER A 293 -21.27 12.62 2.60
CA SER A 293 -21.88 13.92 2.92
C SER A 293 -21.67 14.33 4.38
N GLU A 294 -21.52 13.37 5.28
CA GLU A 294 -21.36 13.60 6.73
C GLU A 294 -19.90 13.80 7.15
N ILE A 295 -18.93 13.47 6.27
CA ILE A 295 -17.50 13.68 6.55
C ILE A 295 -17.23 15.19 6.72
N LYS A 296 -16.65 15.56 7.88
CA LYS A 296 -16.34 16.96 8.25
C LYS A 296 -14.85 17.27 8.20
N ALA A 297 -14.01 16.25 8.07
CA ALA A 297 -12.56 16.42 8.01
C ALA A 297 -12.14 17.36 6.88
N LYS A 298 -11.04 18.10 7.07
CA LYS A 298 -10.43 18.92 6.01
C LYS A 298 -9.53 18.11 5.11
N ILE A 299 -8.88 17.10 5.66
CA ILE A 299 -7.97 16.20 4.96
C ILE A 299 -8.35 14.75 5.28
N VAL A 300 -8.40 13.91 4.26
CA VAL A 300 -8.48 12.45 4.40
C VAL A 300 -7.13 11.88 3.99
N LEU A 301 -6.41 11.22 4.92
CA LEU A 301 -5.14 10.54 4.66
C LEU A 301 -5.37 9.04 4.55
N GLU A 302 -5.35 8.49 3.36
CA GLU A 302 -5.69 7.08 3.10
C GLU A 302 -4.49 6.15 3.32
N LEU A 303 -4.41 5.54 4.50
CA LEU A 303 -3.41 4.50 4.76
C LEU A 303 -3.90 3.08 4.44
N ALA A 304 -5.22 2.84 4.46
CA ALA A 304 -5.81 1.63 3.88
C ALA A 304 -5.74 1.66 2.34
N ASN A 305 -5.94 0.51 1.69
CA ASN A 305 -6.10 0.47 0.23
C ASN A 305 -7.58 0.64 -0.12
N GLY A 306 -7.90 1.57 -1.03
CA GLY A 306 -9.25 1.84 -1.51
C GLY A 306 -10.30 2.15 -0.43
N PRO A 307 -10.02 2.96 0.60
CA PRO A 307 -11.00 3.19 1.66
C PRO A 307 -12.17 4.05 1.22
N THR A 308 -12.01 4.85 0.14
CA THR A 308 -13.02 5.74 -0.42
C THR A 308 -13.47 5.24 -1.78
N THR A 309 -14.79 5.12 -1.99
CA THR A 309 -15.35 4.76 -3.30
C THR A 309 -15.26 5.92 -4.29
N SER A 310 -15.26 5.61 -5.59
CA SER A 310 -15.14 6.63 -6.65
C SER A 310 -16.29 7.65 -6.63
N GLU A 311 -17.46 7.24 -6.19
CA GLU A 311 -18.65 8.09 -6.06
C GLU A 311 -18.53 9.00 -4.85
N ALA A 312 -18.05 8.48 -3.73
CA ALA A 312 -17.78 9.25 -2.51
C ALA A 312 -16.70 10.32 -2.73
N ASP A 313 -15.67 10.01 -3.51
CA ASP A 313 -14.59 10.96 -3.87
C ASP A 313 -15.15 12.26 -4.49
N LYS A 314 -16.15 12.16 -5.35
CA LYS A 314 -16.80 13.34 -5.96
C LYS A 314 -17.52 14.21 -4.92
N ILE A 315 -18.15 13.57 -3.92
CA ILE A 315 -18.81 14.27 -2.82
C ILE A 315 -17.77 14.99 -1.96
N LEU A 316 -16.69 14.29 -1.58
CA LEU A 316 -15.60 14.89 -0.81
C LEU A 316 -14.97 16.08 -1.55
N TYR A 317 -14.72 15.94 -2.85
CA TYR A 317 -14.17 17.02 -3.67
C TYR A 317 -15.12 18.23 -3.72
N SER A 318 -16.43 18.02 -3.91
CA SER A 318 -17.41 19.10 -3.88
C SER A 318 -17.49 19.84 -2.54
N LYS A 319 -17.13 19.16 -1.45
CA LYS A 319 -17.00 19.72 -0.09
C LYS A 319 -15.63 20.37 0.17
N GLN A 320 -14.75 20.41 -0.82
CA GLN A 320 -13.39 20.90 -0.71
C GLN A 320 -12.54 20.16 0.34
N ILE A 321 -12.81 18.86 0.54
CA ILE A 321 -12.02 17.98 1.37
C ILE A 321 -10.85 17.46 0.55
N LEU A 322 -9.62 17.70 0.99
CA LEU A 322 -8.43 17.18 0.33
C LEU A 322 -8.25 15.70 0.66
N VAL A 323 -8.37 14.83 -0.33
CA VAL A 323 -8.05 13.41 -0.17
C VAL A 323 -6.62 13.16 -0.63
N LEU A 324 -5.77 12.70 0.28
CA LEU A 324 -4.43 12.21 -0.01
C LEU A 324 -4.55 10.70 -0.30
N PRO A 325 -4.53 10.29 -1.59
CA PRO A 325 -5.00 8.97 -2.00
C PRO A 325 -4.01 7.86 -1.60
N ASP A 326 -4.52 6.68 -1.42
CA ASP A 326 -3.83 5.47 -0.97
C ASP A 326 -2.55 5.16 -1.78
N ILE A 327 -2.58 5.26 -3.12
CA ILE A 327 -1.41 4.98 -3.96
C ILE A 327 -0.24 5.95 -3.73
N LEU A 328 -0.47 7.11 -3.09
CA LEU A 328 0.55 8.02 -2.61
C LEU A 328 0.77 7.82 -1.10
N ALA A 329 -0.27 7.96 -0.30
CA ALA A 329 -0.18 8.02 1.16
C ALA A 329 0.44 6.75 1.78
N ASN A 330 0.08 5.57 1.29
CA ASN A 330 0.61 4.31 1.80
C ASN A 330 1.81 3.76 0.99
N ALA A 331 2.35 4.53 0.04
CA ALA A 331 3.48 4.12 -0.79
C ALA A 331 4.82 4.04 -0.05
N GLY A 332 4.89 4.51 1.20
CA GLY A 332 6.09 4.40 2.02
C GLY A 332 6.58 2.95 2.17
N GLY A 333 5.65 2.01 2.31
CA GLY A 333 5.96 0.59 2.39
C GLY A 333 6.71 0.04 1.16
N VAL A 334 6.22 0.31 -0.05
CA VAL A 334 6.89 -0.13 -1.29
C VAL A 334 8.18 0.65 -1.54
N THR A 335 8.25 1.89 -1.10
CA THR A 335 9.48 2.71 -1.21
C THR A 335 10.61 2.13 -0.34
N VAL A 336 10.35 1.75 0.91
CA VAL A 336 11.36 1.07 1.76
C VAL A 336 11.66 -0.34 1.25
N SER A 337 10.69 -1.04 0.66
CA SER A 337 10.94 -2.29 -0.06
C SER A 337 11.93 -2.10 -1.23
N TYR A 338 11.82 -1.00 -1.97
CA TYR A 338 12.80 -0.64 -3.00
C TYR A 338 14.18 -0.35 -2.40
N PHE A 339 14.26 0.29 -1.24
CA PHE A 339 15.53 0.51 -0.54
C PHE A 339 16.16 -0.80 -0.07
N GLU A 340 15.37 -1.75 0.44
CA GLU A 340 15.85 -3.08 0.78
C GLU A 340 16.47 -3.78 -0.45
N TRP A 341 15.79 -3.72 -1.60
CA TRP A 341 16.30 -4.25 -2.85
C TRP A 341 17.63 -3.62 -3.27
N LEU A 342 17.78 -2.29 -3.16
CA LEU A 342 19.05 -1.60 -3.43
C LEU A 342 20.14 -2.09 -2.49
N GLN A 343 19.90 -2.10 -1.18
CA GLN A 343 20.85 -2.50 -0.15
C GLN A 343 21.35 -3.94 -0.38
N ASN A 344 20.43 -4.84 -0.74
CA ASN A 344 20.78 -6.25 -1.02
C ASN A 344 21.58 -6.43 -2.32
N ASN A 345 21.28 -5.66 -3.38
CA ASN A 345 22.02 -5.76 -4.63
C ASN A 345 23.40 -5.08 -4.59
N GLU A 346 23.57 -4.07 -3.73
CA GLU A 346 24.80 -3.31 -3.57
C GLU A 346 25.66 -3.81 -2.40
N ASP A 347 25.15 -4.78 -1.62
CA ASP A 347 25.73 -5.24 -0.35
C ASP A 347 26.12 -4.07 0.58
N ASN A 348 25.22 -3.08 0.65
CA ASN A 348 25.42 -1.84 1.38
C ASN A 348 24.18 -1.50 2.23
N TYR A 349 24.22 -1.82 3.51
CA TYR A 349 23.09 -1.67 4.43
C TYR A 349 23.10 -0.33 5.14
N TRP A 350 21.97 0.36 5.11
CA TRP A 350 21.81 1.71 5.64
C TRP A 350 21.27 1.69 7.07
N ASP A 351 21.69 2.68 7.87
CA ASP A 351 21.08 2.93 9.18
C ASP A 351 19.64 3.49 9.05
N ALA A 352 18.92 3.50 10.18
CA ALA A 352 17.52 3.91 10.21
C ALA A 352 17.32 5.38 9.79
N GLU A 353 18.24 6.27 10.14
CA GLU A 353 18.14 7.70 9.80
C GLU A 353 18.38 7.94 8.30
N THR A 354 19.28 7.20 7.70
CA THR A 354 19.48 7.21 6.23
C THR A 354 18.23 6.73 5.51
N VAL A 355 17.60 5.63 5.96
CA VAL A 355 16.35 5.12 5.38
C VAL A 355 15.22 6.15 5.52
N LYS A 356 15.02 6.74 6.71
CA LYS A 356 14.00 7.76 6.94
C LYS A 356 14.21 9.00 6.07
N THR A 357 15.45 9.49 5.97
CA THR A 357 15.80 10.65 5.15
C THR A 357 15.51 10.42 3.66
N LYS A 358 15.91 9.25 3.15
CA LYS A 358 15.64 8.86 1.76
C LYS A 358 14.14 8.66 1.51
N LEU A 359 13.40 8.06 2.47
CA LEU A 359 11.96 7.91 2.40
C LEU A 359 11.28 9.27 2.35
N LYS A 360 11.63 10.20 3.26
CA LYS A 360 11.09 11.56 3.27
C LYS A 360 11.30 12.25 1.93
N LYS A 361 12.51 12.21 1.40
CA LYS A 361 12.84 12.81 0.10
C LYS A 361 11.96 12.27 -1.02
N LYS A 362 11.73 10.95 -1.08
CA LYS A 362 10.88 10.31 -2.10
C LYS A 362 9.42 10.70 -1.95
N MET A 363 8.87 10.61 -0.74
CA MET A 363 7.45 10.90 -0.50
C MET A 363 7.12 12.38 -0.72
N VAL A 364 7.99 13.28 -0.26
CA VAL A 364 7.85 14.73 -0.50
C VAL A 364 7.94 15.04 -1.99
N SER A 365 8.93 14.51 -2.70
CA SER A 365 9.05 14.73 -4.14
C SER A 365 7.85 14.22 -4.94
N ALA A 366 7.28 13.06 -4.55
CA ALA A 366 6.07 12.54 -5.18
C ALA A 366 4.86 13.47 -4.92
N PHE A 367 4.70 13.93 -3.69
CA PHE A 367 3.64 14.87 -3.34
C PHE A 367 3.77 16.19 -4.13
N GLU A 368 4.97 16.77 -4.22
CA GLU A 368 5.21 18.04 -4.92
C GLU A 368 4.82 17.96 -6.40
N GLN A 369 5.21 16.89 -7.09
CA GLN A 369 4.86 16.67 -8.49
C GLN A 369 3.35 16.58 -8.71
N ILE A 370 2.61 15.96 -7.78
CA ILE A 370 1.15 15.86 -7.84
C ILE A 370 0.53 17.20 -7.51
N TRP A 371 1.03 17.89 -6.49
CA TRP A 371 0.52 19.20 -6.07
C TRP A 371 0.67 20.26 -7.16
N GLU A 372 1.78 20.26 -7.88
CA GLU A 372 2.00 21.12 -9.05
C GLU A 372 0.85 20.91 -10.06
N LYS A 373 0.56 19.68 -10.43
CA LYS A 373 -0.52 19.36 -11.38
C LYS A 373 -1.91 19.70 -10.82
N TYR A 374 -2.15 19.42 -9.56
CA TYR A 374 -3.40 19.76 -8.89
C TYR A 374 -3.66 21.27 -8.88
N SER A 375 -2.63 22.10 -8.75
CA SER A 375 -2.77 23.56 -8.78
C SER A 375 -2.94 24.17 -10.18
N GLU A 376 -2.72 23.40 -11.25
CA GLU A 376 -2.83 23.83 -12.65
C GLU A 376 -4.19 23.53 -13.30
N ASN A 377 -5.05 22.74 -12.66
CA ASN A 377 -6.32 22.27 -13.25
C ASN A 377 -7.41 22.05 -12.18
N ASP A 378 -8.65 21.77 -12.65
CA ASP A 378 -9.84 21.60 -11.81
C ASP A 378 -10.14 20.13 -11.44
N TYR A 379 -9.17 19.22 -11.58
CA TYR A 379 -9.34 17.83 -11.15
C TYR A 379 -8.97 17.67 -9.67
N ASP A 380 -9.64 16.73 -8.99
CA ASP A 380 -9.31 16.34 -7.62
C ASP A 380 -7.87 15.81 -7.51
N PHE A 381 -7.34 15.78 -6.30
CA PHE A 381 -5.96 15.39 -6.04
C PHE A 381 -5.68 13.92 -6.40
N ARG A 382 -6.66 13.02 -6.20
CA ARG A 382 -6.58 11.60 -6.61
C ARG A 382 -6.50 11.46 -8.12
N THR A 383 -7.36 12.16 -8.87
CA THR A 383 -7.33 12.15 -10.34
C THR A 383 -5.95 12.60 -10.87
N ASN A 384 -5.40 13.69 -10.31
CA ASN A 384 -4.06 14.16 -10.67
C ASN A 384 -2.97 13.13 -10.32
N THR A 385 -3.09 12.43 -9.20
CA THR A 385 -2.17 11.34 -8.81
C THR A 385 -2.20 10.21 -9.85
N TYR A 386 -3.37 9.79 -10.29
CA TYR A 386 -3.52 8.75 -11.31
C TYR A 386 -2.99 9.17 -12.68
N LEU A 387 -3.33 10.39 -13.11
CA LEU A 387 -2.84 10.93 -14.38
C LEU A 387 -1.31 10.98 -14.44
N LEU A 388 -0.67 11.44 -13.37
CA LEU A 388 0.78 11.47 -13.27
C LEU A 388 1.40 10.07 -13.31
N ALA A 389 0.83 9.11 -12.57
CA ALA A 389 1.32 7.74 -12.52
C ALA A 389 1.22 7.05 -13.89
N VAL A 390 0.04 7.13 -14.54
CA VAL A 390 -0.18 6.55 -15.86
C VAL A 390 0.72 7.20 -16.91
N LYS A 391 0.86 8.55 -16.87
CA LYS A 391 1.78 9.26 -17.76
C LYS A 391 3.21 8.75 -17.65
N LYS A 392 3.74 8.57 -16.42
CA LYS A 392 5.10 8.03 -16.20
C LYS A 392 5.28 6.62 -16.78
N ILE A 393 4.25 5.78 -16.73
CA ILE A 393 4.27 4.43 -17.33
C ILE A 393 4.31 4.55 -18.85
N LEU A 394 3.41 5.34 -19.45
CA LEU A 394 3.33 5.53 -20.90
C LEU A 394 4.59 6.19 -21.47
N ASP A 395 5.17 7.18 -20.79
CA ASP A 395 6.42 7.82 -21.19
C ASP A 395 7.56 6.78 -21.23
N ALA A 396 7.63 5.88 -20.25
CA ALA A 396 8.60 4.78 -20.25
C ALA A 396 8.35 3.74 -21.37
N GLU A 397 7.09 3.48 -21.71
CA GLU A 397 6.73 2.59 -22.84
C GLU A 397 7.08 3.24 -24.18
N LYS A 398 6.84 4.55 -24.36
CA LYS A 398 7.24 5.31 -25.54
C LYS A 398 8.76 5.29 -25.75
N LEU A 399 9.54 5.48 -24.69
CA LEU A 399 10.99 5.39 -24.75
C LEU A 399 11.50 4.00 -25.19
N ARG A 400 10.70 2.95 -24.98
CA ARG A 400 10.98 1.58 -25.43
C ARG A 400 10.39 1.26 -26.81
N GLY A 401 9.71 2.21 -27.46
CA GLY A 401 9.08 2.04 -28.78
C GLY A 401 7.89 1.08 -28.78
N ARG A 402 7.19 0.93 -27.65
CA ARG A 402 6.05 0.01 -27.52
C ARG A 402 4.69 0.68 -27.78
N VAL A 403 4.60 1.99 -27.73
CA VAL A 403 3.44 2.84 -28.08
C VAL A 403 3.91 4.09 -28.83
#